data_155f8f216171d198542971d31df7e8a2
#
_entry.id   155f8f216171d198542971d31df7e8a2
#
_cell.length_a   1.000
_cell.length_b   1.000
_cell.length_c   1.000
_cell.angle_alpha   90.00
_cell.angle_beta   90.00
_cell.angle_gamma   90.00
#
_symmetry.space_group_name_H-M   'P 1'
#
loop_
_entity.id
_entity.type
_entity.pdbx_description
1 polymer ?
#
loop_
_entity_poly.entity_id
_entity_poly.type
_entity_poly.pdbx_seq_one_letter_code
_entity_poly.pdbx_strand_id
1 'polypeptide(L)'
;LRGYLLLSPTLLVLALAILIPFGLLVTMSFWSMSGYDMVRTPTLGNYAAILDQPMYGALLSRSLMVAAIATGVTVILSYPVAYYVAFHVYRHKMLWIILLTLPFWTSYLLRIFAWRVVLGYEGALNSSLMGLGLIEAPLQAFLYSKTAVTIALAHAWAAFAILPIYVSLEKIDKSYLEAAADLGDTPARR
;
A
#
# COMPACT_ATOMS: atom_id res chain seq x y z
N LEU A 1 -32.62 5.26 -18.23
CA LEU A 1 -32.12 6.18 -19.27
C LEU A 1 -31.91 7.58 -18.74
N ARG A 2 -32.88 8.22 -18.05
CA ARG A 2 -32.72 9.59 -17.52
C ARG A 2 -31.58 9.74 -16.49
N GLY A 3 -31.32 8.72 -15.67
CA GLY A 3 -30.20 8.75 -14.71
C GLY A 3 -28.83 8.78 -15.39
N TYR A 4 -28.64 8.03 -16.47
CA TYR A 4 -27.39 8.05 -17.24
C TYR A 4 -27.15 9.36 -17.98
N LEU A 5 -28.23 10.03 -18.43
CA LEU A 5 -28.13 11.36 -19.05
C LEU A 5 -27.69 12.42 -18.04
N LEU A 6 -28.14 12.35 -16.79
CA LEU A 6 -27.71 13.26 -15.72
C LEU A 6 -26.25 13.03 -15.32
N LEU A 7 -25.78 11.79 -15.37
CA LEU A 7 -24.39 11.44 -15.04
C LEU A 7 -23.44 11.66 -16.23
N SER A 8 -23.96 11.75 -17.47
CA SER A 8 -23.13 11.78 -18.67
C SER A 8 -22.10 12.92 -18.71
N PRO A 9 -22.37 14.16 -18.25
CA PRO A 9 -21.33 15.20 -18.26
C PRO A 9 -20.16 14.86 -17.34
N THR A 10 -20.45 14.34 -16.15
CA THR A 10 -19.41 13.92 -15.18
C THR A 10 -18.62 12.74 -15.68
N LEU A 11 -19.31 11.72 -16.22
CA LEU A 11 -18.65 10.54 -16.79
C LEU A 11 -17.78 10.91 -18.01
N LEU A 12 -18.23 11.85 -18.84
CA LEU A 12 -17.47 12.32 -19.99
C LEU A 12 -16.20 13.04 -19.56
N VAL A 13 -16.29 13.95 -18.58
CA VAL A 13 -15.10 14.65 -18.04
C VAL A 13 -14.12 13.65 -17.44
N LEU A 14 -14.58 12.69 -16.63
CA LEU A 14 -13.74 11.64 -16.04
C LEU A 14 -13.10 10.77 -17.12
N ALA A 15 -13.88 10.36 -18.12
CA ALA A 15 -13.36 9.56 -19.23
C ALA A 15 -12.28 10.31 -20.00
N LEU A 16 -12.50 11.57 -20.36
CA LEU A 16 -11.49 12.39 -21.05
C LEU A 16 -10.25 12.61 -20.19
N ALA A 17 -10.42 12.90 -18.90
CA ALA A 17 -9.32 13.10 -17.96
C ALA A 17 -8.43 11.86 -17.80
N ILE A 18 -8.99 10.66 -17.98
CA ILE A 18 -8.24 9.40 -17.92
C ILE A 18 -7.73 9.00 -19.31
N LEU A 19 -8.61 9.00 -20.32
CA LEU A 19 -8.27 8.46 -21.63
C LEU A 19 -7.28 9.34 -22.41
N ILE A 20 -7.31 10.67 -22.25
CA ILE A 20 -6.36 11.55 -22.94
C ILE A 20 -4.92 11.32 -22.45
N PRO A 21 -4.58 11.41 -21.14
CA PRO A 21 -3.24 11.13 -20.69
C PRO A 21 -2.79 9.70 -20.99
N PHE A 22 -3.68 8.72 -20.83
CA PHE A 22 -3.38 7.33 -21.13
C PHE A 22 -3.11 7.12 -22.62
N GLY A 23 -3.91 7.70 -23.50
CA GLY A 23 -3.70 7.66 -24.95
C GLY A 23 -2.37 8.32 -25.37
N LEU A 24 -2.02 9.44 -24.73
CA LEU A 24 -0.71 10.07 -24.93
C LEU A 24 0.44 9.16 -24.47
N LEU A 25 0.34 8.53 -23.31
CA LEU A 25 1.35 7.58 -22.84
C LEU A 25 1.51 6.40 -23.79
N VAL A 26 0.40 5.81 -24.26
CA VAL A 26 0.42 4.73 -25.26
C VAL A 26 1.07 5.20 -26.56
N THR A 27 0.73 6.39 -27.05
CA THR A 27 1.35 6.93 -28.26
C THR A 27 2.84 7.17 -28.07
N MET A 28 3.25 7.75 -26.93
CA MET A 28 4.65 7.99 -26.62
C MET A 28 5.46 6.70 -26.42
N SER A 29 4.81 5.60 -26.01
CA SER A 29 5.49 4.30 -25.85
C SER A 29 6.04 3.73 -27.16
N PHE A 30 5.50 4.16 -28.29
CA PHE A 30 6.00 3.80 -29.63
C PHE A 30 7.09 4.74 -30.16
N TRP A 31 7.41 5.84 -29.47
CA TRP A 31 8.45 6.76 -29.88
C TRP A 31 9.79 6.38 -29.24
N SER A 32 10.89 6.61 -29.96
CA SER A 32 12.23 6.38 -29.46
C SER A 32 12.91 7.68 -29.05
N MET A 33 13.88 7.58 -28.15
CA MET A 33 14.75 8.70 -27.82
C MET A 33 16.10 8.52 -28.54
N SER A 34 16.57 9.59 -29.23
CA SER A 34 17.89 9.68 -29.80
C SER A 34 18.65 10.81 -29.10
N GLY A 35 19.47 10.44 -28.12
CA GLY A 35 20.06 11.44 -27.22
C GLY A 35 19.00 12.13 -26.37
N TYR A 36 18.86 13.45 -26.52
CA TYR A 36 17.84 14.27 -25.84
C TYR A 36 16.61 14.53 -26.71
N ASP A 37 16.61 14.11 -27.98
CA ASP A 37 15.52 14.38 -28.92
C ASP A 37 14.56 13.19 -28.99
N MET A 38 13.26 13.51 -28.98
CA MET A 38 12.20 12.54 -29.13
C MET A 38 11.89 12.32 -30.62
N VAL A 39 12.21 11.11 -31.09
CA VAL A 39 11.92 10.69 -32.46
C VAL A 39 10.50 10.13 -32.55
N ARG A 40 9.62 10.79 -33.25
CA ARG A 40 8.19 10.45 -33.31
C ARG A 40 7.83 9.41 -34.39
N THR A 41 8.83 8.66 -34.88
CA THR A 41 8.57 7.52 -35.76
C THR A 41 8.11 6.33 -34.94
N PRO A 42 6.97 5.73 -35.27
CA PRO A 42 6.48 4.55 -34.51
C PRO A 42 7.48 3.38 -34.60
N THR A 43 7.84 2.87 -33.43
CA THR A 43 8.75 1.71 -33.32
C THR A 43 8.33 0.81 -32.15
N LEU A 44 8.58 -0.48 -32.28
CA LEU A 44 8.46 -1.45 -31.19
C LEU A 44 9.78 -1.64 -30.42
N GLY A 45 10.80 -0.83 -30.72
CA GLY A 45 12.13 -0.94 -30.12
C GLY A 45 12.12 -0.88 -28.59
N ASN A 46 11.27 -0.04 -27.99
CA ASN A 46 11.14 0.04 -26.54
C ASN A 46 10.65 -1.29 -25.93
N TYR A 47 9.72 -1.96 -26.60
CA TYR A 47 9.17 -3.24 -26.15
C TYR A 47 10.18 -4.39 -26.34
N ALA A 48 10.89 -4.38 -27.48
CA ALA A 48 11.99 -5.31 -27.72
C ALA A 48 13.09 -5.14 -26.66
N ALA A 49 13.50 -3.90 -26.36
CA ALA A 49 14.51 -3.62 -25.35
C ALA A 49 14.12 -4.14 -23.93
N ILE A 50 12.83 -4.08 -23.59
CA ILE A 50 12.34 -4.63 -22.30
C ILE A 50 12.51 -6.15 -22.25
N LEU A 51 12.30 -6.85 -23.38
CA LEU A 51 12.42 -8.30 -23.45
C LEU A 51 13.87 -8.75 -23.55
N ASP A 52 14.70 -8.01 -24.28
CA ASP A 52 16.09 -8.37 -24.57
C ASP A 52 17.05 -8.05 -23.42
N GLN A 53 16.71 -7.08 -22.56
CA GLN A 53 17.57 -6.67 -21.46
C GLN A 53 17.19 -7.36 -20.13
N PRO A 54 18.02 -8.26 -19.59
CA PRO A 54 17.73 -8.98 -18.34
C PRO A 54 17.50 -8.06 -17.12
N MET A 55 18.01 -6.83 -17.19
CA MET A 55 17.87 -5.82 -16.14
C MET A 55 16.39 -5.50 -15.88
N TYR A 56 15.56 -5.36 -16.92
CA TYR A 56 14.13 -5.04 -16.75
C TYR A 56 13.37 -6.17 -16.07
N GLY A 57 13.66 -7.42 -16.44
CA GLY A 57 13.11 -8.60 -15.78
C GLY A 57 13.50 -8.67 -14.28
N ALA A 58 14.77 -8.39 -13.99
CA ALA A 58 15.26 -8.35 -12.61
C ALA A 58 14.61 -7.21 -11.79
N LEU A 59 14.44 -6.03 -12.37
CA LEU A 59 13.75 -4.90 -11.71
C LEU A 59 12.28 -5.21 -11.46
N LEU A 60 11.60 -5.77 -12.46
CA LEU A 60 10.18 -6.15 -12.33
C LEU A 60 9.99 -7.19 -11.23
N SER A 61 10.79 -8.25 -11.23
CA SER A 61 10.70 -9.31 -10.22
C SER A 61 10.97 -8.78 -8.81
N ARG A 62 11.96 -7.90 -8.64
CA ARG A 62 12.25 -7.23 -7.36
C ARG A 62 11.08 -6.35 -6.91
N SER A 63 10.50 -5.57 -7.81
CA SER A 63 9.36 -4.70 -7.51
C SER A 63 8.14 -5.52 -7.10
N LEU A 64 7.82 -6.58 -7.84
CA LEU A 64 6.72 -7.49 -7.52
C LEU A 64 6.92 -8.18 -6.16
N MET A 65 8.15 -8.64 -5.88
CA MET A 65 8.49 -9.25 -4.59
C MET A 65 8.29 -8.26 -3.43
N VAL A 66 8.81 -7.04 -3.54
CA VAL A 66 8.64 -6.01 -2.50
C VAL A 66 7.17 -5.66 -2.33
N ALA A 67 6.43 -5.49 -3.42
CA ALA A 67 4.99 -5.21 -3.38
C ALA A 67 4.21 -6.34 -2.70
N ALA A 68 4.49 -7.60 -3.05
CA ALA A 68 3.84 -8.76 -2.45
C ALA A 68 4.11 -8.87 -0.95
N ILE A 69 5.38 -8.71 -0.54
CA ILE A 69 5.76 -8.73 0.88
C ILE A 69 5.11 -7.57 1.62
N ALA A 70 5.19 -6.33 1.09
CA ALA A 70 4.59 -5.16 1.73
C ALA A 70 3.07 -5.32 1.88
N THR A 71 2.38 -5.82 0.85
CA THR A 71 0.94 -6.08 0.89
C THR A 71 0.61 -7.15 1.93
N GLY A 72 1.34 -8.27 1.92
CA GLY A 72 1.16 -9.34 2.90
C GLY A 72 1.33 -8.86 4.35
N VAL A 73 2.42 -8.14 4.62
CA VAL A 73 2.69 -7.54 5.94
C VAL A 73 1.59 -6.55 6.32
N THR A 74 1.18 -5.68 5.38
CA THR A 74 0.12 -4.70 5.62
C THR A 74 -1.19 -5.39 6.02
N VAL A 75 -1.63 -6.39 5.27
CA VAL A 75 -2.89 -7.10 5.53
C VAL A 75 -2.81 -7.87 6.86
N ILE A 76 -1.71 -8.61 7.10
CA ILE A 76 -1.51 -9.39 8.33
C ILE A 76 -1.54 -8.48 9.57
N LEU A 77 -0.92 -7.31 9.51
CA LEU A 77 -0.92 -6.36 10.64
C LEU A 77 -2.24 -5.60 10.77
N SER A 78 -2.90 -5.30 9.65
CA SER A 78 -4.17 -4.55 9.63
C SER A 78 -5.35 -5.39 10.12
N TYR A 79 -5.34 -6.70 9.84
CA TYR A 79 -6.45 -7.58 10.19
C TYR A 79 -6.75 -7.62 11.71
N PRO A 80 -5.77 -7.90 12.60
CA PRO A 80 -6.04 -7.93 14.04
C PRO A 80 -6.49 -6.58 14.59
N VAL A 81 -5.97 -5.47 14.04
CA VAL A 81 -6.40 -4.13 14.43
C VAL A 81 -7.86 -3.89 14.04
N ALA A 82 -8.20 -4.18 12.78
CA ALA A 82 -9.57 -4.05 12.28
C ALA A 82 -10.54 -4.96 13.04
N TYR A 83 -10.13 -6.21 13.32
CA TYR A 83 -10.91 -7.17 14.09
C TYR A 83 -11.17 -6.66 15.51
N TYR A 84 -10.14 -6.16 16.19
CA TYR A 84 -10.28 -5.61 17.53
C TYR A 84 -11.27 -4.45 17.57
N VAL A 85 -11.17 -3.52 16.62
CA VAL A 85 -12.07 -2.36 16.54
C VAL A 85 -13.51 -2.80 16.19
N ALA A 86 -13.69 -3.76 15.29
CA ALA A 86 -15.01 -4.24 14.88
C ALA A 86 -15.75 -4.93 16.03
N PHE A 87 -15.11 -5.85 16.75
CA PHE A 87 -15.77 -6.75 17.69
C PHE A 87 -15.59 -6.39 19.17
N HIS A 88 -14.49 -5.72 19.56
CA HIS A 88 -14.17 -5.46 20.96
C HIS A 88 -14.35 -4.00 21.38
N VAL A 89 -14.33 -3.05 20.44
CA VAL A 89 -14.55 -1.65 20.77
C VAL A 89 -16.06 -1.32 20.70
N TYR A 90 -16.68 -1.07 21.87
CA TYR A 90 -18.10 -0.70 21.95
C TYR A 90 -18.30 0.82 22.07
N ARG A 91 -17.42 1.51 22.80
CA ARG A 91 -17.48 2.96 22.99
C ARG A 91 -16.41 3.63 22.14
N HIS A 92 -16.77 4.76 21.54
CA HIS A 92 -15.81 5.58 20.76
C HIS A 92 -15.20 4.88 19.52
N LYS A 93 -15.91 3.95 18.85
CA LYS A 93 -15.47 3.34 17.60
C LYS A 93 -14.98 4.37 16.58
N MET A 94 -15.73 5.46 16.42
CA MET A 94 -15.41 6.55 15.51
C MET A 94 -14.05 7.19 15.85
N LEU A 95 -13.74 7.35 17.13
CA LEU A 95 -12.44 7.88 17.56
C LEU A 95 -11.31 6.95 17.17
N TRP A 96 -11.48 5.64 17.35
CA TRP A 96 -10.48 4.65 16.92
C TRP A 96 -10.24 4.69 15.41
N ILE A 97 -11.31 4.79 14.61
CA ILE A 97 -11.20 4.90 13.15
C ILE A 97 -10.46 6.17 12.75
N ILE A 98 -10.78 7.30 13.37
CA ILE A 98 -10.09 8.57 13.12
C ILE A 98 -8.61 8.44 13.48
N LEU A 99 -8.26 7.90 14.65
CA LEU A 99 -6.88 7.72 15.08
C LEU A 99 -6.09 6.79 14.14
N LEU A 100 -6.70 5.70 13.67
CA LEU A 100 -6.08 4.77 12.73
C LEU A 100 -5.88 5.36 11.34
N THR A 101 -6.75 6.29 10.94
CA THR A 101 -6.63 6.97 9.64
C THR A 101 -5.79 8.24 9.69
N LEU A 102 -5.53 8.78 10.89
CA LEU A 102 -4.79 10.02 11.09
C LEU A 102 -3.41 10.04 10.39
N PRO A 103 -2.60 8.96 10.43
CA PRO A 103 -1.33 8.91 9.71
C PRO A 103 -1.48 9.09 8.19
N PHE A 104 -2.62 8.74 7.62
CA PHE A 104 -2.89 8.93 6.19
C PHE A 104 -2.99 10.41 5.79
N TRP A 105 -3.48 11.26 6.69
CA TRP A 105 -3.63 12.70 6.45
C TRP A 105 -2.29 13.47 6.45
N THR A 106 -1.21 12.82 6.90
CA THR A 106 0.13 13.40 6.83
C THR A 106 0.70 13.28 5.42
N SER A 107 1.54 14.24 5.02
CA SER A 107 2.22 14.21 3.74
C SER A 107 3.00 12.89 3.54
N TYR A 108 2.85 12.27 2.38
CA TYR A 108 3.57 11.06 2.01
C TYR A 108 5.10 11.24 2.08
N LEU A 109 5.60 12.38 1.61
CA LEU A 109 7.02 12.72 1.68
C LEU A 109 7.53 12.82 3.12
N LEU A 110 6.81 13.55 3.98
CA LEU A 110 7.17 13.66 5.40
C LEU A 110 7.23 12.28 6.07
N ARG A 111 6.33 11.39 5.73
CA ARG A 111 6.30 10.02 6.26
C ARG A 111 7.52 9.21 5.81
N ILE A 112 7.92 9.31 4.54
CA ILE A 112 9.14 8.66 4.05
C ILE A 112 10.37 9.21 4.77
N PHE A 113 10.48 10.53 4.92
CA PHE A 113 11.59 11.14 5.64
C PHE A 113 11.60 10.73 7.12
N ALA A 114 10.45 10.68 7.78
CA ALA A 114 10.35 10.21 9.16
C ALA A 114 10.86 8.78 9.30
N TRP A 115 10.45 7.85 8.42
CA TRP A 115 10.96 6.49 8.43
C TRP A 115 12.45 6.40 8.14
N ARG A 116 12.97 7.25 7.25
CA ARG A 116 14.41 7.34 6.99
C ARG A 116 15.19 7.76 8.24
N VAL A 117 14.66 8.71 9.02
CA VAL A 117 15.26 9.16 10.29
C VAL A 117 15.14 8.07 11.36
N VAL A 118 13.99 7.41 11.48
CA VAL A 118 13.75 6.36 12.48
C VAL A 118 14.62 5.13 12.23
N LEU A 119 14.71 4.68 10.97
CA LEU A 119 15.43 3.46 10.56
C LEU A 119 16.90 3.73 10.16
N GLY A 120 17.37 4.98 10.25
CA GLY A 120 18.75 5.34 9.92
C GLY A 120 19.78 4.67 10.84
N TYR A 121 21.06 4.75 10.44
CA TYR A 121 22.16 4.15 11.19
C TYR A 121 22.23 4.69 12.63
N GLU A 122 22.16 6.00 12.80
CA GLU A 122 22.07 6.70 14.10
C GLU A 122 20.60 7.07 14.43
N GLY A 123 19.65 6.34 13.83
CA GLY A 123 18.22 6.60 13.96
C GLY A 123 17.66 6.20 15.32
N ALA A 124 16.45 6.67 15.59
CA ALA A 124 15.79 6.44 16.88
C ALA A 124 15.67 4.94 17.23
N LEU A 125 15.47 4.05 16.25
CA LEU A 125 15.39 2.60 16.46
C LEU A 125 16.73 2.04 16.98
N ASN A 126 17.83 2.29 16.25
CA ASN A 126 19.14 1.80 16.63
C ASN A 126 19.61 2.41 17.96
N SER A 127 19.44 3.71 18.14
CA SER A 127 19.81 4.40 19.39
C SER A 127 19.03 3.85 20.59
N SER A 128 17.75 3.56 20.43
CA SER A 128 16.94 2.97 21.50
C SER A 128 17.37 1.54 21.83
N LEU A 129 17.63 0.69 20.82
CA LEU A 129 18.05 -0.69 21.02
C LEU A 129 19.44 -0.75 21.68
N MET A 130 20.37 0.14 21.30
CA MET A 130 21.69 0.26 21.93
C MET A 130 21.57 0.76 23.36
N GLY A 131 20.73 1.79 23.62
CA GLY A 131 20.49 2.32 24.96
C GLY A 131 19.88 1.32 25.93
N LEU A 132 19.11 0.35 25.41
CA LEU A 132 18.54 -0.78 26.18
C LEU A 132 19.53 -1.95 26.32
N GLY A 133 20.71 -1.88 25.73
CA GLY A 133 21.70 -2.96 25.73
C GLY A 133 21.30 -4.20 24.93
N LEU A 134 20.32 -4.08 24.04
CA LEU A 134 19.83 -5.19 23.19
C LEU A 134 20.74 -5.46 21.98
N ILE A 135 21.49 -4.47 21.57
CA ILE A 135 22.47 -4.58 20.46
C ILE A 135 23.74 -3.80 20.84
N GLU A 136 24.89 -4.31 20.40
CA GLU A 136 26.20 -3.69 20.64
C GLU A 136 26.58 -2.69 19.55
N ALA A 137 26.05 -2.85 18.34
CA ALA A 137 26.30 -1.99 17.18
C ALA A 137 25.00 -1.76 16.40
N PRO A 138 24.89 -0.63 15.66
CA PRO A 138 23.72 -0.32 14.87
C PRO A 138 23.42 -1.38 13.80
N LEU A 139 22.15 -1.76 13.69
CA LEU A 139 21.67 -2.73 12.71
C LEU A 139 21.69 -2.09 11.30
N GLN A 140 22.58 -2.56 10.45
CA GLN A 140 22.68 -2.12 9.06
C GLN A 140 21.51 -2.62 8.19
N ALA A 141 20.81 -3.68 8.64
CA ALA A 141 19.73 -4.33 7.90
C ALA A 141 18.55 -3.40 7.58
N PHE A 142 18.39 -2.30 8.31
CA PHE A 142 17.31 -1.34 8.08
C PHE A 142 17.71 -0.19 7.15
N LEU A 143 18.99 0.10 6.97
CA LEU A 143 19.43 1.23 6.18
C LEU A 143 19.38 0.89 4.68
N TYR A 144 18.61 1.65 3.89
CA TYR A 144 18.44 1.47 2.44
C TYR A 144 18.08 0.04 2.01
N SER A 145 17.40 -0.71 2.87
CA SER A 145 17.09 -2.12 2.67
C SER A 145 15.64 -2.33 2.19
N LYS A 146 15.39 -3.52 1.63
CA LYS A 146 14.03 -3.95 1.30
C LYS A 146 13.12 -3.97 2.54
N THR A 147 13.68 -4.28 3.71
CA THR A 147 12.96 -4.30 4.99
C THR A 147 12.49 -2.90 5.36
N ALA A 148 13.35 -1.89 5.26
CA ALA A 148 12.96 -0.50 5.53
C ALA A 148 11.84 -0.02 4.57
N VAL A 149 11.96 -0.35 3.29
CA VAL A 149 10.93 -0.03 2.29
C VAL A 149 9.62 -0.73 2.63
N THR A 150 9.67 -2.02 3.00
CA THR A 150 8.48 -2.79 3.40
C THR A 150 7.78 -2.17 4.61
N ILE A 151 8.54 -1.80 5.66
CA ILE A 151 7.98 -1.17 6.87
C ILE A 151 7.33 0.17 6.52
N ALA A 152 8.02 1.01 5.76
CA ALA A 152 7.51 2.32 5.35
C ALA A 152 6.23 2.19 4.49
N LEU A 153 6.21 1.25 3.54
CA LEU A 153 5.03 0.97 2.72
C LEU A 153 3.88 0.39 3.54
N ALA A 154 4.15 -0.59 4.41
CA ALA A 154 3.13 -1.19 5.26
C ALA A 154 2.44 -0.13 6.13
N HIS A 155 3.21 0.76 6.77
CA HIS A 155 2.67 1.87 7.54
C HIS A 155 1.91 2.87 6.66
N ALA A 156 2.44 3.19 5.47
CA ALA A 156 1.82 4.15 4.56
C ALA A 156 0.44 3.69 4.07
N TRP A 157 0.28 2.38 3.84
CA TRP A 157 -0.93 1.79 3.29
C TRP A 157 -1.84 1.13 4.33
N ALA A 158 -1.43 1.13 5.62
CA ALA A 158 -2.19 0.48 6.69
C ALA A 158 -3.65 0.95 6.77
N ALA A 159 -3.91 2.26 6.68
CA ALA A 159 -5.26 2.81 6.73
C ALA A 159 -6.15 2.29 5.59
N PHE A 160 -5.58 2.13 4.37
CA PHE A 160 -6.30 1.59 3.20
C PHE A 160 -6.63 0.10 3.35
N ALA A 161 -5.86 -0.64 4.15
CA ALA A 161 -6.17 -2.04 4.46
C ALA A 161 -7.13 -2.16 5.66
N ILE A 162 -6.92 -1.39 6.72
CA ILE A 162 -7.73 -1.43 7.94
C ILE A 162 -9.19 -1.09 7.65
N LEU A 163 -9.45 -0.01 6.91
CA LEU A 163 -10.82 0.48 6.69
C LEU A 163 -11.73 -0.53 5.96
N PRO A 164 -11.36 -1.10 4.80
CA PRO A 164 -12.23 -2.07 4.13
C PRO A 164 -12.37 -3.37 4.91
N ILE A 165 -11.32 -3.82 5.62
CA ILE A 165 -11.41 -5.00 6.50
C ILE A 165 -12.39 -4.71 7.63
N TYR A 166 -12.26 -3.56 8.30
CA TYR A 166 -13.15 -3.14 9.37
C TYR A 166 -14.61 -3.09 8.89
N VAL A 167 -14.89 -2.43 7.77
CA VAL A 167 -16.25 -2.31 7.21
C VAL A 167 -16.84 -3.69 6.86
N SER A 168 -16.01 -4.60 6.38
CA SER A 168 -16.44 -5.96 6.07
C SER A 168 -16.77 -6.76 7.34
N LEU A 169 -15.93 -6.64 8.36
CA LEU A 169 -16.12 -7.32 9.64
C LEU A 169 -17.32 -6.75 10.42
N GLU A 170 -17.56 -5.45 10.37
CA GLU A 170 -18.68 -4.81 11.08
C GLU A 170 -20.05 -5.18 10.52
N LYS A 171 -20.10 -5.64 9.27
CA LYS A 171 -21.35 -6.15 8.66
C LYS A 171 -21.73 -7.55 9.15
N ILE A 172 -20.82 -8.27 9.81
CA ILE A 172 -21.09 -9.60 10.34
C ILE A 172 -21.93 -9.44 11.60
N ASP A 173 -23.13 -10.02 11.58
CA ASP A 173 -24.00 -10.07 12.76
C ASP A 173 -23.36 -10.99 13.80
N LYS A 174 -23.25 -10.49 15.03
CA LYS A 174 -22.69 -11.26 16.16
C LYS A 174 -23.47 -12.53 16.46
N SER A 175 -24.75 -12.56 16.13
CA SER A 175 -25.58 -13.75 16.26
C SER A 175 -25.03 -14.98 15.52
N TYR A 176 -24.34 -14.77 14.39
CA TYR A 176 -23.67 -15.87 13.68
C TYR A 176 -22.49 -16.45 14.47
N LEU A 177 -21.72 -15.58 15.17
CA LEU A 177 -20.62 -16.01 16.00
C LEU A 177 -21.12 -16.74 17.25
N GLU A 178 -22.24 -16.28 17.82
CA GLU A 178 -22.90 -16.91 18.96
C GLU A 178 -23.47 -18.29 18.57
N ALA A 179 -24.18 -18.36 17.44
CA ALA A 179 -24.68 -19.63 16.91
C ALA A 179 -23.58 -20.65 16.61
N ALA A 180 -22.45 -20.21 16.05
CA ALA A 180 -21.29 -21.07 15.84
C ALA A 180 -20.70 -21.57 17.16
N ALA A 181 -20.72 -20.72 18.21
CA ALA A 181 -20.33 -21.13 19.55
C ALA A 181 -21.21 -22.22 20.13
N ASP A 182 -22.52 -22.08 20.00
CA ASP A 182 -23.51 -23.02 20.50
C ASP A 182 -23.40 -24.39 19.77
N LEU A 183 -22.95 -24.36 18.52
CA LEU A 183 -22.65 -25.57 17.74
C LEU A 183 -21.27 -26.20 18.07
N GLY A 184 -20.52 -25.62 19.03
CA GLY A 184 -19.25 -26.17 19.51
C GLY A 184 -18.03 -25.75 18.72
N ASP A 185 -18.13 -24.73 17.85
CA ASP A 185 -16.96 -24.21 17.14
C ASP A 185 -15.97 -23.54 18.07
N THR A 186 -14.69 -23.79 17.80
CA THR A 186 -13.60 -23.14 18.54
C THR A 186 -13.45 -21.66 18.11
N PRO A 187 -12.86 -20.79 18.97
CA PRO A 187 -12.64 -19.38 18.60
C PRO A 187 -11.88 -19.16 17.29
N ALA A 188 -11.06 -20.12 16.87
CA ALA A 188 -10.30 -20.06 15.63
C ALA A 188 -11.12 -20.44 14.37
N ARG A 189 -12.29 -21.05 14.56
CA ARG A 189 -13.19 -21.46 13.44
C ARG A 189 -14.38 -20.53 13.28
N ARG A 190 -14.66 -19.70 14.26
CA ARG A 190 -15.65 -18.61 14.23
C ARG A 190 -15.03 -17.39 13.58
#